data_4187727e5cf999ab6ef6f243942ffece
#
_entry.id   4187727e5cf999ab6ef6f243942ffece
#
_cell.length_a   1.000
_cell.length_b   1.000
_cell.length_c   1.000
_cell.angle_alpha   90.00
_cell.angle_beta   90.00
_cell.angle_gamma   90.00
#
_symmetry.space_group_name_H-M   'P 1'
#
loop_
_entity.id
_entity.type
_entity.pdbx_description
1 polymer ?
#
loop_
_entity_poly.entity_id
_entity_poly.type
_entity_poly.pdbx_seq_one_letter_code
_entity_poly.pdbx_strand_id
1 'polypeptide(L)'
;MVTMDCSFELDCSEKKFFKILTDYENLSKYLPRHLQKLEILDEHDNYTTIKTAVFARSLIKKAFSQEMKIEKKSENNLSVELLDGFAKGSHVTISTQMQKEKTICDVNLDIKLSLKTAILYPIIKRECRSFLLRIFTKMSIDAKQAKEEF
;
A
#
# COMPACT_ATOMS: atom_id res chain seq x y z
N MET A 1 2.52 -5.08 -19.29
CA MET A 1 2.66 -4.30 -18.05
C MET A 1 1.81 -3.05 -18.14
N VAL A 2 1.08 -2.75 -17.11
CA VAL A 2 0.18 -1.61 -17.10
C VAL A 2 0.57 -0.67 -15.98
N THR A 3 0.72 0.61 -16.31
CA THR A 3 1.13 1.64 -15.37
C THR A 3 -0.06 2.51 -14.97
N MET A 4 -0.19 2.75 -13.67
CA MET A 4 -1.21 3.64 -13.12
C MET A 4 -0.55 4.62 -12.15
N ASP A 5 -0.98 5.87 -12.19
CA ASP A 5 -0.52 6.90 -11.27
C ASP A 5 -1.70 7.47 -10.50
N CYS A 6 -1.53 7.59 -9.19
CA CYS A 6 -2.51 8.19 -8.30
C CYS A 6 -1.82 9.25 -7.43
N SER A 7 -2.52 10.33 -7.16
CA SER A 7 -2.02 11.37 -6.27
C SER A 7 -3.09 11.73 -5.26
N PHE A 8 -2.71 11.84 -4.00
CA PHE A 8 -3.63 12.11 -2.90
C PHE A 8 -3.11 13.29 -2.08
N GLU A 9 -4.01 14.23 -1.79
CA GLU A 9 -3.71 15.34 -0.89
C GLU A 9 -4.23 14.99 0.50
N LEU A 10 -3.32 14.95 1.48
CA LEU A 10 -3.63 14.51 2.84
C LEU A 10 -3.38 15.64 3.84
N ASP A 11 -4.36 15.86 4.70
CA ASP A 11 -4.30 16.92 5.70
C ASP A 11 -3.55 16.45 6.95
N CYS A 12 -2.24 16.26 6.81
CA CYS A 12 -1.38 15.81 7.90
C CYS A 12 0.09 16.11 7.59
N SER A 13 0.94 15.92 8.59
CA SER A 13 2.39 16.05 8.46
C SER A 13 2.95 14.84 7.70
N GLU A 14 3.84 15.11 6.74
CA GLU A 14 4.53 14.06 5.97
C GLU A 14 5.26 13.07 6.88
N LYS A 15 5.98 13.58 7.87
CA LYS A 15 6.75 12.73 8.78
C LYS A 15 5.86 11.80 9.57
N LYS A 16 4.75 12.29 10.10
CA LYS A 16 3.81 11.48 10.86
C LYS A 16 3.09 10.47 9.99
N PHE A 17 2.70 10.88 8.78
CA PHE A 17 2.07 9.98 7.83
C PHE A 17 3.01 8.84 7.44
N PHE A 18 4.24 9.16 7.08
CA PHE A 18 5.23 8.17 6.67
C PHE A 18 5.58 7.21 7.81
N LYS A 19 5.60 7.70 9.05
CA LYS A 19 5.80 6.85 10.22
C LYS A 19 4.69 5.82 10.38
N ILE A 20 3.45 6.23 10.18
CA ILE A 20 2.30 5.30 10.22
C ILE A 20 2.39 4.31 9.05
N LEU A 21 2.72 4.80 7.87
CA LEU A 21 2.83 3.97 6.66
C LEU A 21 3.89 2.87 6.80
N THR A 22 4.95 3.14 7.55
CA THR A 22 6.05 2.18 7.75
C THR A 22 5.95 1.39 9.05
N ASP A 23 4.91 1.59 9.84
CA ASP A 23 4.63 0.82 11.03
C ASP A 23 3.87 -0.45 10.66
N TYR A 24 4.60 -1.43 10.14
CA TYR A 24 4.02 -2.63 9.55
C TYR A 24 3.23 -3.48 10.53
N GLU A 25 3.60 -3.47 11.81
CA GLU A 25 2.89 -4.24 12.84
C GLU A 25 1.45 -3.76 13.02
N ASN A 26 1.20 -2.48 12.77
CA ASN A 26 -0.11 -1.88 12.99
C ASN A 26 -0.85 -1.56 11.68
N LEU A 27 -0.28 -1.92 10.52
CA LEU A 27 -0.90 -1.64 9.23
C LEU A 27 -2.27 -2.30 9.06
N SER A 28 -2.47 -3.47 9.67
CA SER A 28 -3.70 -4.22 9.51
C SER A 28 -4.95 -3.45 9.93
N LYS A 29 -4.82 -2.52 10.88
CA LYS A 29 -5.98 -1.74 11.33
C LYS A 29 -6.53 -0.77 10.27
N TYR A 30 -5.72 -0.44 9.27
CA TYR A 30 -6.12 0.44 8.17
C TYR A 30 -6.68 -0.32 6.98
N LEU A 31 -6.47 -1.63 6.96
CA LEU A 31 -6.90 -2.48 5.86
C LEU A 31 -8.35 -2.93 6.03
N PRO A 32 -9.07 -3.20 4.93
CA PRO A 32 -10.39 -3.82 5.02
C PRO A 32 -10.34 -5.14 5.78
N ARG A 33 -11.48 -5.55 6.36
CA ARG A 33 -11.54 -6.76 7.18
C ARG A 33 -10.93 -7.99 6.52
N HIS A 34 -11.14 -8.13 5.23
CA HIS A 34 -10.64 -9.30 4.50
C HIS A 34 -9.14 -9.25 4.21
N LEU A 35 -8.45 -8.16 4.56
CA LEU A 35 -7.01 -8.02 4.40
C LEU A 35 -6.28 -7.81 5.73
N GLN A 36 -6.97 -7.97 6.87
CA GLN A 36 -6.41 -7.63 8.17
C GLN A 36 -5.42 -8.64 8.74
N LYS A 37 -5.29 -9.81 8.14
CA LYS A 37 -4.27 -10.76 8.55
C LYS A 37 -2.96 -10.42 7.86
N LEU A 38 -2.10 -9.74 8.58
CA LEU A 38 -0.79 -9.33 8.09
C LEU A 38 0.27 -9.94 9.00
N GLU A 39 1.24 -10.62 8.40
CA GLU A 39 2.33 -11.27 9.09
C GLU A 39 3.66 -10.72 8.58
N ILE A 40 4.55 -10.34 9.47
CA ILE A 40 5.90 -9.94 9.13
C ILE A 40 6.75 -11.21 9.06
N LEU A 41 7.22 -11.54 7.85
CA LEU A 41 8.01 -12.76 7.63
C LEU A 41 9.49 -12.54 7.94
N ASP A 42 10.02 -11.42 7.47
CA ASP A 42 11.43 -11.09 7.60
C ASP A 42 11.57 -9.60 7.75
N GLU A 43 12.46 -9.16 8.63
CA GLU A 43 12.71 -7.75 8.84
C GLU A 43 14.21 -7.50 8.78
N HIS A 44 14.62 -6.69 7.80
CA HIS A 44 16.01 -6.32 7.55
C HIS A 44 16.15 -4.80 7.61
N ASP A 45 17.39 -4.32 7.69
CA ASP A 45 17.66 -2.88 7.76
C ASP A 45 17.12 -2.13 6.55
N ASN A 46 17.19 -2.74 5.35
CA ASN A 46 16.82 -2.10 4.10
C ASN A 46 15.42 -2.45 3.60
N TYR A 47 14.88 -3.59 4.03
CA TYR A 47 13.57 -4.04 3.54
C TYR A 47 12.87 -4.94 4.55
N THR A 48 11.56 -5.05 4.40
CA THR A 48 10.72 -5.94 5.21
C THR A 48 9.86 -6.76 4.27
N THR A 49 9.78 -8.06 4.52
CA THR A 49 8.88 -8.94 3.78
C THR A 49 7.65 -9.22 4.63
N ILE A 50 6.48 -8.98 4.08
CA ILE A 50 5.21 -9.22 4.76
C ILE A 50 4.35 -10.17 3.94
N LYS A 51 3.43 -10.82 4.62
CA LYS A 51 2.44 -11.70 4.02
C LYS A 51 1.06 -11.26 4.49
N THR A 52 0.15 -11.05 3.55
CA THR A 52 -1.22 -10.69 3.88
C THR A 52 -2.17 -11.71 3.26
N ALA A 53 -3.25 -12.03 3.98
CA ALA A 53 -4.33 -12.85 3.44
C ALA A 53 -5.27 -11.94 2.66
N VAL A 54 -5.48 -12.26 1.39
CA VAL A 54 -6.36 -11.50 0.52
C VAL A 54 -7.62 -12.33 0.26
N PHE A 55 -8.77 -11.73 0.49
CA PHE A 55 -10.06 -12.37 0.27
C PHE A 55 -10.88 -11.54 -0.71
N ALA A 56 -10.90 -11.94 -1.97
CA ALA A 56 -11.62 -11.22 -3.02
C ALA A 56 -13.00 -11.83 -3.21
N ARG A 57 -14.01 -11.28 -2.54
CA ARG A 57 -15.38 -11.80 -2.55
C ARG A 57 -16.07 -11.73 -3.91
N SER A 58 -15.73 -10.73 -4.72
CA SER A 58 -16.45 -10.48 -5.98
C SER A 58 -15.99 -11.36 -7.14
N LEU A 59 -14.81 -11.96 -7.06
CA LEU A 59 -14.22 -12.67 -8.19
C LEU A 59 -13.78 -14.08 -7.86
N ILE A 60 -13.27 -14.31 -6.65
CA ILE A 60 -12.74 -15.61 -6.23
C ILE A 60 -13.16 -15.82 -4.79
N LYS A 61 -13.95 -16.86 -4.54
CA LYS A 61 -14.38 -17.20 -3.17
C LYS A 61 -13.29 -17.94 -2.40
N LYS A 62 -12.02 -17.65 -2.70
CA LYS A 62 -10.89 -18.25 -2.01
C LYS A 62 -10.05 -17.19 -1.33
N ALA A 63 -9.68 -17.45 -0.08
CA ALA A 63 -8.62 -16.69 0.56
C ALA A 63 -7.30 -17.14 -0.05
N PHE A 64 -6.47 -16.17 -0.48
CA PHE A 64 -5.10 -16.46 -0.91
C PHE A 64 -4.16 -15.50 -0.21
N SER A 65 -2.92 -15.94 -0.02
CA SER A 65 -1.92 -15.11 0.62
C SER A 65 -1.09 -14.38 -0.43
N GLN A 66 -0.65 -13.19 -0.09
CA GLN A 66 0.20 -12.37 -0.94
C GLN A 66 1.45 -11.98 -0.17
N GLU A 67 2.61 -12.35 -0.67
CA GLU A 67 3.88 -11.94 -0.11
C GLU A 67 4.38 -10.69 -0.82
N MET A 68 4.87 -9.74 -0.04
CA MET A 68 5.35 -8.46 -0.55
C MET A 68 6.66 -8.08 0.12
N LYS A 69 7.56 -7.49 -0.66
CA LYS A 69 8.80 -6.92 -0.15
C LYS A 69 8.65 -5.40 -0.15
N ILE A 70 8.80 -4.81 1.02
CA ILE A 70 8.71 -3.35 1.18
C ILE A 70 10.10 -2.82 1.48
N GLU A 71 10.58 -1.91 0.65
CA GLU A 71 11.90 -1.31 0.78
C GLU A 71 11.77 0.19 0.93
N LYS A 72 12.35 0.73 2.01
CA LYS A 72 12.40 2.16 2.22
C LYS A 72 13.60 2.72 1.46
N LYS A 73 13.33 3.39 0.35
CA LYS A 73 14.38 3.94 -0.51
C LYS A 73 14.98 5.24 0.04
N SER A 74 14.15 6.03 0.73
CA SER A 74 14.57 7.27 1.37
C SER A 74 13.57 7.61 2.47
N GLU A 75 13.72 8.77 3.11
CA GLU A 75 12.79 9.20 4.17
C GLU A 75 11.36 9.42 3.69
N ASN A 76 11.16 9.53 2.39
CA ASN A 76 9.85 9.82 1.82
C ASN A 76 9.51 8.94 0.61
N ASN A 77 10.16 7.81 0.48
CA ASN A 77 9.95 6.92 -0.68
C ASN A 77 9.98 5.46 -0.26
N LEU A 78 8.90 4.73 -0.59
CA LEU A 78 8.79 3.30 -0.39
C LEU A 78 8.63 2.61 -1.74
N SER A 79 9.25 1.45 -1.88
CA SER A 79 9.07 0.57 -3.02
C SER A 79 8.49 -0.75 -2.52
N VAL A 80 7.42 -1.21 -3.16
CA VAL A 80 6.76 -2.48 -2.84
C VAL A 80 6.82 -3.38 -4.05
N GLU A 81 7.27 -4.60 -3.85
CA GLU A 81 7.30 -5.62 -4.90
C GLU A 81 6.43 -6.80 -4.50
N LEU A 82 5.54 -7.23 -5.38
CA LEU A 82 4.73 -8.43 -5.17
C LEU A 82 5.56 -9.65 -5.55
N LEU A 83 5.80 -10.53 -4.58
CA LEU A 83 6.74 -11.64 -4.73
C LEU A 83 6.10 -12.91 -5.28
N ASP A 84 4.78 -13.05 -5.14
CA ASP A 84 4.06 -14.23 -5.62
C ASP A 84 2.66 -13.87 -6.09
N GLY A 85 1.85 -14.87 -6.40
CA GLY A 85 0.47 -14.68 -6.80
C GLY A 85 0.28 -14.26 -8.25
N PHE A 86 -0.94 -13.88 -8.60
CA PHE A 86 -1.32 -13.58 -9.97
C PHE A 86 -0.70 -12.28 -10.51
N ALA A 87 -0.23 -11.43 -9.64
CA ALA A 87 0.42 -10.16 -10.01
C ALA A 87 1.90 -10.16 -9.66
N LYS A 88 2.53 -11.33 -9.58
CA LYS A 88 3.95 -11.45 -9.27
C LYS A 88 4.81 -10.58 -10.19
N GLY A 89 5.74 -9.86 -9.58
CA GLY A 89 6.61 -8.94 -10.31
C GLY A 89 6.06 -7.54 -10.46
N SER A 90 4.86 -7.29 -9.97
CA SER A 90 4.30 -5.94 -9.94
C SER A 90 5.03 -5.09 -8.90
N HIS A 91 5.15 -3.80 -9.18
CA HIS A 91 5.80 -2.85 -8.30
C HIS A 91 4.88 -1.69 -7.97
N VAL A 92 4.96 -1.23 -6.73
CA VAL A 92 4.26 -0.02 -6.28
C VAL A 92 5.31 0.89 -5.67
N THR A 93 5.34 2.13 -6.10
CA THR A 93 6.20 3.15 -5.51
C THR A 93 5.33 4.19 -4.83
N ILE A 94 5.61 4.46 -3.57
CA ILE A 94 4.88 5.46 -2.79
C ILE A 94 5.87 6.55 -2.38
N SER A 95 5.61 7.78 -2.81
CA SER A 95 6.45 8.91 -2.44
C SER A 95 5.61 10.03 -1.88
N THR A 96 6.17 10.76 -0.92
CA THR A 96 5.49 11.86 -0.24
C THR A 96 6.29 13.13 -0.36
N GLN A 97 5.58 14.26 -0.33
CA GLN A 97 6.20 15.58 -0.28
C GLN A 97 5.25 16.54 0.42
N MET A 98 5.81 17.56 1.05
CA MET A 98 5.01 18.63 1.66
C MET A 98 4.72 19.70 0.63
N GLN A 99 3.46 20.12 0.57
CA GLN A 99 3.07 21.26 -0.23
C GLN A 99 2.16 22.13 0.63
N LYS A 100 2.68 23.29 1.00
CA LYS A 100 2.07 24.18 2.02
C LYS A 100 1.97 23.40 3.33
N GLU A 101 0.86 23.17 3.93
CA GLU A 101 0.75 22.43 5.19
C GLU A 101 0.18 21.02 4.99
N LYS A 102 0.16 20.57 3.74
CA LYS A 102 -0.43 19.28 3.39
C LYS A 102 0.59 18.32 2.81
N THR A 103 0.35 17.05 2.99
CA THR A 103 1.16 15.98 2.40
C THR A 103 0.56 15.57 1.07
N ILE A 104 1.39 15.56 0.03
CA ILE A 104 1.01 14.99 -1.26
C ILE A 104 1.62 13.60 -1.33
N CYS A 105 0.77 12.60 -1.48
CA CYS A 105 1.19 11.20 -1.59
C CYS A 105 0.99 10.75 -3.03
N ASP A 106 2.08 10.47 -3.72
CA ASP A 106 2.07 9.99 -5.09
C ASP A 106 2.31 8.49 -5.11
N VAL A 107 1.44 7.76 -5.78
CA VAL A 107 1.55 6.31 -5.90
C VAL A 107 1.66 5.95 -7.38
N ASN A 108 2.75 5.28 -7.72
CA ASN A 108 2.96 4.74 -9.05
C ASN A 108 2.85 3.22 -8.99
N LEU A 109 1.96 2.65 -9.81
CA LEU A 109 1.75 1.22 -9.86
C LEU A 109 2.13 0.69 -11.23
N ASP A 110 3.07 -0.26 -11.26
CA ASP A 110 3.40 -1.05 -12.43
C ASP A 110 2.84 -2.44 -12.22
N ILE A 111 1.69 -2.73 -12.82
CA ILE A 111 0.97 -3.97 -12.59
C ILE A 111 1.27 -4.96 -13.71
N LYS A 112 1.75 -6.12 -13.31
CA LYS A 112 2.07 -7.22 -14.22
C LYS A 112 1.10 -8.37 -13.96
N LEU A 113 0.18 -8.60 -14.89
CA LEU A 113 -0.79 -9.67 -14.80
C LEU A 113 -0.48 -10.74 -15.85
N SER A 114 -0.72 -12.02 -15.50
CA SER A 114 -0.64 -13.10 -16.47
C SER A 114 -1.79 -12.97 -17.45
N LEU A 115 -1.69 -13.66 -18.59
CA LEU A 115 -2.76 -13.67 -19.60
C LEU A 115 -4.10 -14.12 -19.01
N LYS A 116 -4.06 -15.09 -18.08
CA LYS A 116 -5.27 -15.60 -17.43
C LYS A 116 -5.93 -14.56 -16.52
N THR A 117 -5.15 -13.66 -15.97
CA THR A 117 -5.65 -12.65 -15.01
C THR A 117 -5.77 -11.27 -15.60
N ALA A 118 -5.43 -11.08 -16.87
CA ALA A 118 -5.54 -9.80 -17.53
C ALA A 118 -6.98 -9.28 -17.58
N ILE A 119 -7.95 -10.18 -17.53
CA ILE A 119 -9.38 -9.82 -17.47
C ILE A 119 -9.71 -9.02 -16.20
N LEU A 120 -8.89 -9.13 -15.15
CA LEU A 120 -9.10 -8.41 -13.90
C LEU A 120 -8.65 -6.95 -13.98
N TYR A 121 -7.91 -6.59 -15.03
CA TYR A 121 -7.31 -5.26 -15.14
C TYR A 121 -8.30 -4.11 -15.02
N PRO A 122 -9.45 -4.12 -15.72
CA PRO A 122 -10.41 -3.02 -15.59
C PRO A 122 -10.94 -2.86 -14.17
N ILE A 123 -11.09 -3.97 -13.44
CA ILE A 123 -11.57 -3.97 -12.05
C ILE A 123 -10.48 -3.38 -11.14
N ILE A 124 -9.24 -3.82 -11.31
CA ILE A 124 -8.11 -3.30 -10.54
C ILE A 124 -7.97 -1.79 -10.77
N LYS A 125 -8.04 -1.35 -12.02
CA LYS A 125 -7.92 0.06 -12.37
C LYS A 125 -9.01 0.90 -11.70
N ARG A 126 -10.24 0.40 -11.67
CA ARG A 126 -11.38 1.12 -11.10
C ARG A 126 -11.32 1.17 -9.57
N GLU A 127 -10.98 0.04 -8.93
CA GLU A 127 -11.07 -0.10 -7.47
C GLU A 127 -9.81 0.34 -6.73
N CYS A 128 -8.66 0.32 -7.40
CA CYS A 128 -7.37 0.56 -6.74
C CYS A 128 -7.28 1.96 -6.12
N ARG A 129 -7.71 2.98 -6.85
CA ARG A 129 -7.67 4.35 -6.35
C ARG A 129 -8.55 4.54 -5.12
N SER A 130 -9.77 4.00 -5.15
CA SER A 130 -10.70 4.08 -4.00
C SER A 130 -10.16 3.34 -2.79
N PHE A 131 -9.55 2.18 -3.02
CA PHE A 131 -8.92 1.38 -1.98
C PHE A 131 -7.80 2.16 -1.28
N LEU A 132 -6.88 2.71 -2.07
CA LEU A 132 -5.77 3.49 -1.55
C LEU A 132 -6.25 4.76 -0.84
N LEU A 133 -7.24 5.44 -1.41
CA LEU A 133 -7.79 6.65 -0.81
C LEU A 133 -8.36 6.37 0.58
N ARG A 134 -9.09 5.27 0.74
CA ARG A 134 -9.64 4.89 2.04
C ARG A 134 -8.56 4.62 3.08
N ILE A 135 -7.53 3.88 2.69
CA ILE A 135 -6.42 3.54 3.57
C ILE A 135 -5.66 4.80 3.99
N PHE A 136 -5.27 5.62 3.01
CA PHE A 136 -4.48 6.82 3.28
C PHE A 136 -5.26 7.88 4.05
N THR A 137 -6.57 7.97 3.84
CA THR A 137 -7.42 8.88 4.60
C THR A 137 -7.47 8.50 6.08
N LYS A 138 -7.62 7.21 6.38
CA LYS A 138 -7.58 6.73 7.78
C LYS A 138 -6.23 7.02 8.42
N MET A 139 -5.14 6.76 7.70
CA MET A 139 -3.79 7.06 8.19
C MET A 139 -3.59 8.55 8.44
N SER A 140 -4.10 9.39 7.55
CA SER A 140 -3.93 10.85 7.69
C SER A 140 -4.70 11.39 8.89
N ILE A 141 -5.87 10.85 9.19
CA ILE A 141 -6.64 11.23 10.36
C ILE A 141 -5.84 10.90 11.63
N ASP A 142 -5.30 9.69 11.72
CA ASP A 142 -4.47 9.29 12.86
C ASP A 142 -3.19 10.12 12.94
N ALA A 143 -2.56 10.42 11.82
CA ALA A 143 -1.36 11.26 11.78
C ALA A 143 -1.63 12.67 12.27
N LYS A 144 -2.78 13.24 11.89
CA LYS A 144 -3.17 14.57 12.32
C LYS A 144 -3.44 14.64 13.81
N GLN A 145 -4.01 13.57 14.38
CA GLN A 145 -4.34 13.49 15.80
C GLN A 145 -3.14 13.07 16.66
N ALA A 146 -2.09 12.55 16.07
CA ALA A 146 -0.92 12.08 16.80
C ALA A 146 -0.19 13.25 17.46
N LYS A 147 0.21 13.05 18.72
CA LYS A 147 1.02 14.02 19.43
C LYS A 147 2.42 14.08 18.82
N GLU A 148 3.12 15.22 19.04
CA GLU A 148 4.44 15.46 18.46
C GLU A 148 5.56 14.58 19.02
N GLU A 149 5.22 13.55 19.75
CA GLU A 149 6.18 12.62 20.36
C GLU A 149 6.75 11.59 19.39
N PHE A 150 6.47 11.76 18.15
CA PHE A 150 7.07 10.88 17.13
C PHE A 150 8.52 11.28 16.88
#